data_0437c6d2180ee1070c027d0f2282b324
#
_entry.id   0437c6d2180ee1070c027d0f2282b324
#
_cell.length_a   1.000
_cell.length_b   1.000
_cell.length_c   1.000
_cell.angle_alpha   90.00
_cell.angle_beta   90.00
_cell.angle_gamma   90.00
#
_symmetry.space_group_name_H-M   'P 1'
#
loop_
_entity.id
_entity.type
_entity.pdbx_description
1 polymer ?
#
loop_
_entity_poly.entity_id
_entity_poly.type
_entity_poly.pdbx_seq_one_letter_code
_entity_poly.pdbx_strand_id
1 'polypeptide(L)'
;VLVGLDPRYSQLPESLKGAGTADCIEQAAAFRTFCFDVIDVVAGLVPAVKPQAAFFEQLGPPGMTALSDVIQNARRRGLLVILDGKRNDIGTTATAYAEGWLGHEAASGWGGDALTVSPYLGEDSLSPFVKTARQRDAGVFVLVKTSNPGGGMFQDLVADGRPIYRHVAEYVERQAAATAGASGYGILGAVVGATYPQQSVELRGCMPHTWFLVPGFGSQGATARDVAGAFDANGLGAIVNNSRGIIFAHERAEFKSLGAARWQDAVAAATRQMIDALRAETTAGKLSGG
;
A
#
# COMPACT_ATOMS: atom_id res chain seq x y z
N VAL A 1 3.00 -10.01 1.87
CA VAL A 1 1.67 -9.62 1.34
C VAL A 1 1.17 -8.39 2.08
N LEU A 2 0.56 -7.47 1.35
CA LEU A 2 -0.12 -6.28 1.85
C LEU A 2 -1.56 -6.30 1.34
N VAL A 3 -2.54 -6.18 2.24
CA VAL A 3 -3.95 -6.14 1.85
C VAL A 3 -4.41 -4.69 1.72
N GLY A 4 -4.81 -4.31 0.50
CA GLY A 4 -5.37 -2.98 0.25
C GLY A 4 -6.83 -2.91 0.70
N LEU A 5 -7.17 -1.86 1.43
CA LEU A 5 -8.54 -1.56 1.88
C LEU A 5 -9.12 -0.44 1.00
N ASP A 6 -9.68 -0.86 -0.13
CA ASP A 6 -10.24 0.00 -1.19
C ASP A 6 -11.77 -0.24 -1.27
N PRO A 7 -12.58 0.08 -0.23
CA PRO A 7 -13.99 -0.26 -0.20
C PRO A 7 -14.77 0.45 -1.31
N ARG A 8 -15.74 -0.25 -1.89
CA ARG A 8 -16.67 0.27 -2.91
C ARG A 8 -18.07 -0.19 -2.58
N TYR A 9 -18.98 0.73 -2.37
CA TYR A 9 -20.33 0.40 -1.89
C TYR A 9 -21.04 -0.63 -2.78
N SER A 10 -20.92 -0.51 -4.11
CA SER A 10 -21.53 -1.44 -5.06
C SER A 10 -21.00 -2.88 -4.95
N GLN A 11 -19.77 -3.08 -4.48
CA GLN A 11 -19.12 -4.40 -4.38
C GLN A 11 -19.14 -4.98 -2.95
N LEU A 12 -19.69 -4.25 -1.97
CA LEU A 12 -19.83 -4.79 -0.62
C LEU A 12 -20.78 -6.00 -0.62
N PRO A 13 -20.57 -6.96 0.29
CA PRO A 13 -21.56 -8.00 0.56
C PRO A 13 -22.92 -7.41 0.87
N GLU A 14 -23.99 -8.04 0.36
CA GLU A 14 -25.36 -7.52 0.52
C GLU A 14 -25.76 -7.35 2.00
N SER A 15 -25.23 -8.19 2.88
CA SER A 15 -25.45 -8.10 4.33
C SER A 15 -24.94 -6.80 4.98
N LEU A 16 -24.05 -6.08 4.30
CA LEU A 16 -23.45 -4.82 4.76
C LEU A 16 -24.09 -3.59 4.09
N LYS A 17 -25.01 -3.79 3.15
CA LYS A 17 -25.72 -2.72 2.46
C LYS A 17 -27.05 -2.45 3.12
N GLY A 18 -27.44 -1.18 3.23
CA GLY A 18 -28.78 -0.76 3.61
C GLY A 18 -29.81 -1.00 2.50
N ALA A 19 -31.09 -0.94 2.85
CA ALA A 19 -32.17 -0.98 1.87
C ALA A 19 -32.27 0.37 1.12
N GLY A 20 -32.18 0.34 -0.21
CA GLY A 20 -32.30 1.54 -1.03
C GLY A 20 -30.98 2.25 -1.34
N THR A 21 -31.07 3.55 -1.66
CA THR A 21 -29.90 4.38 -1.99
C THR A 21 -29.29 4.92 -0.70
N ALA A 22 -28.07 4.43 -0.36
CA ALA A 22 -27.37 4.87 0.84
C ALA A 22 -26.76 6.27 0.67
N ASP A 23 -26.91 7.13 1.68
CA ASP A 23 -26.21 8.40 1.77
C ASP A 23 -24.73 8.23 2.18
N CYS A 24 -23.97 9.33 2.27
CA CYS A 24 -22.56 9.29 2.64
C CYS A 24 -22.31 8.76 4.05
N ILE A 25 -23.26 8.93 4.98
CA ILE A 25 -23.13 8.46 6.38
C ILE A 25 -23.31 6.95 6.40
N GLU A 26 -24.33 6.44 5.73
CA GLU A 26 -24.62 5.01 5.62
C GLU A 26 -23.48 4.27 4.88
N GLN A 27 -22.98 4.85 3.77
CA GLN A 27 -21.84 4.30 3.04
C GLN A 27 -20.57 4.27 3.89
N ALA A 28 -20.29 5.33 4.65
CA ALA A 28 -19.14 5.38 5.54
C ALA A 28 -19.23 4.34 6.66
N ALA A 29 -20.41 4.14 7.25
CA ALA A 29 -20.66 3.10 8.24
C ALA A 29 -20.44 1.70 7.66
N ALA A 30 -20.94 1.45 6.44
CA ALA A 30 -20.74 0.19 5.73
C ALA A 30 -19.25 -0.06 5.39
N PHE A 31 -18.52 0.96 4.93
CA PHE A 31 -17.07 0.88 4.67
C PHE A 31 -16.28 0.56 5.93
N ARG A 32 -16.62 1.21 7.04
CA ARG A 32 -16.00 0.95 8.34
C ARG A 32 -16.20 -0.51 8.77
N THR A 33 -17.45 -1.01 8.76
CA THR A 33 -17.77 -2.39 9.14
C THR A 33 -17.06 -3.38 8.23
N PHE A 34 -17.15 -3.21 6.91
CA PHE A 34 -16.46 -4.05 5.94
C PHE A 34 -14.95 -4.11 6.16
N CYS A 35 -14.32 -2.95 6.36
CA CYS A 35 -12.87 -2.92 6.61
C CYS A 35 -12.49 -3.57 7.94
N PHE A 36 -13.33 -3.45 8.97
CA PHE A 36 -13.10 -4.12 10.25
C PHE A 36 -13.14 -5.63 10.09
N ASP A 37 -14.15 -6.16 9.40
CA ASP A 37 -14.27 -7.59 9.13
C ASP A 37 -13.09 -8.11 8.30
N VAL A 38 -12.66 -7.37 7.27
CA VAL A 38 -11.44 -7.72 6.50
C VAL A 38 -10.20 -7.74 7.40
N ILE A 39 -10.01 -6.72 8.22
CA ILE A 39 -8.88 -6.63 9.17
C ILE A 39 -8.88 -7.83 10.11
N ASP A 40 -10.03 -8.19 10.69
CA ASP A 40 -10.15 -9.33 11.60
C ASP A 40 -9.73 -10.65 10.94
N VAL A 41 -10.07 -10.82 9.66
CA VAL A 41 -9.67 -12.00 8.88
C VAL A 41 -8.18 -12.04 8.59
N VAL A 42 -7.57 -10.89 8.25
CA VAL A 42 -6.21 -10.87 7.71
C VAL A 42 -5.13 -10.61 8.75
N ALA A 43 -5.48 -10.16 9.97
CA ALA A 43 -4.52 -9.79 11.02
C ALA A 43 -3.57 -10.92 11.43
N GLY A 44 -4.01 -12.18 11.35
CA GLY A 44 -3.15 -13.35 11.61
C GLY A 44 -2.43 -13.90 10.37
N LEU A 45 -2.59 -13.26 9.20
CA LEU A 45 -2.09 -13.76 7.92
C LEU A 45 -1.04 -12.85 7.27
N VAL A 46 -1.15 -11.54 7.48
CA VAL A 46 -0.29 -10.54 6.83
C VAL A 46 0.25 -9.53 7.85
N PRO A 47 1.40 -8.89 7.59
CA PRO A 47 1.99 -7.92 8.50
C PRO A 47 1.34 -6.53 8.42
N ALA A 48 0.64 -6.21 7.34
CA ALA A 48 0.21 -4.84 7.08
C ALA A 48 -1.06 -4.76 6.23
N VAL A 49 -1.75 -3.62 6.35
CA VAL A 49 -2.86 -3.20 5.48
C VAL A 49 -2.59 -1.82 4.88
N LYS A 50 -3.26 -1.51 3.78
CA LYS A 50 -3.10 -0.24 3.06
C LYS A 50 -4.47 0.39 2.76
N PRO A 51 -5.03 1.19 3.67
CA PRO A 51 -6.21 1.98 3.37
C PRO A 51 -5.95 2.97 2.23
N GLN A 52 -6.84 2.99 1.23
CA GLN A 52 -6.79 3.97 0.15
C GLN A 52 -7.65 5.17 0.53
N ALA A 53 -7.00 6.29 0.84
CA ALA A 53 -7.65 7.51 1.36
C ALA A 53 -8.80 7.99 0.47
N ALA A 54 -8.63 7.94 -0.85
CA ALA A 54 -9.61 8.46 -1.81
C ALA A 54 -11.02 7.86 -1.66
N PHE A 55 -11.15 6.57 -1.29
CA PHE A 55 -12.46 5.94 -1.09
C PHE A 55 -13.19 6.43 0.16
N PHE A 56 -12.47 6.97 1.11
CA PHE A 56 -13.03 7.57 2.30
C PHE A 56 -13.24 9.08 2.10
N GLU A 57 -12.29 9.76 1.49
CA GLU A 57 -12.38 11.19 1.18
C GLU A 57 -13.63 11.55 0.33
N GLN A 58 -13.99 10.70 -0.63
CA GLN A 58 -15.18 10.90 -1.46
C GLN A 58 -16.50 10.99 -0.67
N LEU A 59 -16.53 10.45 0.56
CA LEU A 59 -17.70 10.48 1.44
C LEU A 59 -17.69 11.68 2.41
N GLY A 60 -16.70 12.58 2.29
CA GLY A 60 -16.55 13.74 3.16
C GLY A 60 -16.26 13.40 4.63
N PRO A 61 -16.73 14.22 5.59
CA PRO A 61 -16.42 14.04 7.01
C PRO A 61 -16.78 12.64 7.56
N PRO A 62 -17.94 12.03 7.27
CA PRO A 62 -18.25 10.66 7.70
C PRO A 62 -17.22 9.63 7.20
N GLY A 63 -16.77 9.75 5.94
CA GLY A 63 -15.75 8.87 5.38
C GLY A 63 -14.41 9.04 6.08
N MET A 64 -14.00 10.26 6.41
CA MET A 64 -12.76 10.53 7.12
C MET A 64 -12.81 9.99 8.56
N THR A 65 -13.95 10.06 9.22
CA THR A 65 -14.16 9.42 10.53
C THR A 65 -14.01 7.89 10.40
N ALA A 66 -14.63 7.29 9.39
CA ALA A 66 -14.50 5.85 9.12
C ALA A 66 -13.04 5.45 8.84
N LEU A 67 -12.28 6.27 8.09
CA LEU A 67 -10.85 6.04 7.83
C LEU A 67 -10.05 6.03 9.14
N SER A 68 -10.28 7.01 10.02
CA SER A 68 -9.62 7.05 11.34
C SER A 68 -9.90 5.79 12.15
N ASP A 69 -11.16 5.37 12.22
CA ASP A 69 -11.56 4.14 12.92
C ASP A 69 -10.89 2.90 12.35
N VAL A 70 -10.79 2.80 11.01
CA VAL A 70 -10.14 1.68 10.30
C VAL A 70 -8.64 1.61 10.62
N ILE A 71 -7.95 2.75 10.59
CA ILE A 71 -6.52 2.84 10.95
C ILE A 71 -6.30 2.36 12.38
N GLN A 72 -7.06 2.89 13.33
CA GLN A 72 -6.94 2.52 14.73
C GLN A 72 -7.27 1.04 14.97
N ASN A 73 -8.29 0.50 14.28
CA ASN A 73 -8.64 -0.92 14.39
C ASN A 73 -7.51 -1.82 13.88
N ALA A 74 -6.93 -1.51 12.72
CA ALA A 74 -5.80 -2.27 12.15
C ALA A 74 -4.61 -2.30 13.12
N ARG A 75 -4.28 -1.15 13.71
CA ARG A 75 -3.20 -1.04 14.70
C ARG A 75 -3.47 -1.84 15.97
N ARG A 76 -4.69 -1.78 16.52
CA ARG A 76 -5.08 -2.62 17.68
C ARG A 76 -4.96 -4.12 17.40
N ARG A 77 -5.07 -4.52 16.14
CA ARG A 77 -4.86 -5.91 15.68
C ARG A 77 -3.40 -6.25 15.38
N GLY A 78 -2.46 -5.33 15.65
CA GLY A 78 -1.03 -5.53 15.44
C GLY A 78 -0.57 -5.40 13.99
N LEU A 79 -1.41 -4.85 13.10
CA LEU A 79 -1.05 -4.60 11.70
C LEU A 79 -0.37 -3.25 11.54
N LEU A 80 0.67 -3.21 10.70
CA LEU A 80 1.20 -1.95 10.19
C LEU A 80 0.20 -1.33 9.19
N VAL A 81 0.10 0.00 9.20
CA VAL A 81 -0.81 0.75 8.34
C VAL A 81 -0.03 1.64 7.38
N ILE A 82 -0.07 1.30 6.09
CA ILE A 82 0.47 2.14 5.02
C ILE A 82 -0.68 2.98 4.44
N LEU A 83 -0.66 4.28 4.65
CA LEU A 83 -1.69 5.19 4.14
C LEU A 83 -1.44 5.53 2.67
N ASP A 84 -2.33 5.10 1.79
CA ASP A 84 -2.22 5.40 0.36
C ASP A 84 -2.93 6.71 0.03
N GLY A 85 -2.26 7.84 0.31
CA GLY A 85 -2.79 9.18 0.12
C GLY A 85 -2.14 9.96 -1.03
N LYS A 86 -0.96 9.52 -1.48
CA LYS A 86 -0.15 10.18 -2.52
C LYS A 86 -0.05 11.69 -2.31
N ARG A 87 0.25 12.09 -1.06
CA ARG A 87 0.33 13.50 -0.68
C ARG A 87 1.50 14.18 -1.37
N ASN A 88 1.36 15.48 -1.55
CA ASN A 88 2.32 16.31 -2.22
C ASN A 88 2.03 17.77 -1.91
N ASP A 89 3.03 18.53 -1.47
CA ASP A 89 2.97 19.98 -1.30
C ASP A 89 4.37 20.51 -0.93
N ILE A 90 4.50 21.82 -0.72
CA ILE A 90 5.76 22.49 -0.39
C ILE A 90 5.70 23.16 0.99
N GLY A 91 6.86 23.44 1.58
CA GLY A 91 7.02 24.26 2.78
C GLY A 91 6.17 23.77 3.98
N THR A 92 5.47 24.69 4.59
CA THR A 92 4.65 24.41 5.79
C THR A 92 3.45 23.51 5.51
N THR A 93 2.91 23.52 4.29
CA THR A 93 1.81 22.63 3.91
C THR A 93 2.28 21.19 3.81
N ALA A 94 3.43 20.93 3.21
CA ALA A 94 4.04 19.60 3.21
C ALA A 94 4.31 19.10 4.65
N THR A 95 4.79 19.99 5.53
CA THR A 95 4.98 19.70 6.96
C THR A 95 3.65 19.30 7.64
N ALA A 96 2.58 20.06 7.40
CA ALA A 96 1.27 19.77 7.97
C ALA A 96 0.72 18.41 7.49
N TYR A 97 0.89 18.06 6.22
CA TYR A 97 0.57 16.72 5.71
C TYR A 97 1.41 15.64 6.41
N ALA A 98 2.71 15.82 6.51
CA ALA A 98 3.60 14.84 7.14
C ALA A 98 3.25 14.62 8.62
N GLU A 99 3.07 15.69 9.37
CA GLU A 99 2.71 15.64 10.79
C GLU A 99 1.33 15.08 11.04
N GLY A 100 0.37 15.36 10.16
CA GLY A 100 -0.99 14.82 10.25
C GLY A 100 -1.04 13.32 10.01
N TRP A 101 -0.33 12.81 9.01
CA TRP A 101 -0.48 11.43 8.54
C TRP A 101 0.51 10.43 9.15
N LEU A 102 1.72 10.85 9.53
CA LEU A 102 2.81 9.95 9.95
C LEU A 102 3.01 9.90 11.47
N GLY A 103 3.28 8.71 11.98
CA GLY A 103 3.64 8.45 13.37
C GLY A 103 2.48 7.95 14.23
N HIS A 104 2.75 7.74 15.51
CA HIS A 104 1.85 7.06 16.42
C HIS A 104 1.21 8.00 17.44
N GLU A 105 0.01 7.64 17.91
CA GLU A 105 -0.70 8.24 19.05
C GLU A 105 -0.82 9.78 19.00
N ALA A 106 -0.51 10.44 20.12
CA ALA A 106 -0.65 11.89 20.26
C ALA A 106 0.23 12.72 19.29
N ALA A 107 1.19 12.07 18.62
CA ALA A 107 2.06 12.77 17.67
C ALA A 107 1.45 12.92 16.27
N SER A 108 0.40 12.14 15.93
CA SER A 108 -0.25 12.18 14.63
C SER A 108 -1.76 12.05 14.75
N GLY A 109 -2.50 12.88 14.01
CA GLY A 109 -3.98 12.80 13.97
C GLY A 109 -4.50 11.51 13.33
N TRP A 110 -3.70 10.85 12.46
CA TRP A 110 -4.09 9.65 11.72
C TRP A 110 -3.39 8.38 12.18
N GLY A 111 -2.13 8.45 12.56
CA GLY A 111 -1.39 7.30 13.09
C GLY A 111 -0.93 6.31 12.03
N GLY A 112 -0.50 6.79 10.86
CA GLY A 112 0.05 5.93 9.81
C GLY A 112 1.49 5.51 10.09
N ASP A 113 1.80 4.22 9.92
CA ASP A 113 3.18 3.72 9.97
C ASP A 113 3.97 4.10 8.71
N ALA A 114 3.27 4.30 7.59
CA ALA A 114 3.87 4.86 6.37
C ALA A 114 2.83 5.61 5.53
N LEU A 115 3.32 6.47 4.63
CA LEU A 115 2.49 7.27 3.70
C LEU A 115 3.07 7.21 2.30
N THR A 116 2.22 7.10 1.27
CA THR A 116 2.63 7.31 -0.12
C THR A 116 2.65 8.80 -0.46
N VAL A 117 3.70 9.24 -1.17
CA VAL A 117 3.90 10.64 -1.57
C VAL A 117 4.30 10.75 -3.04
N SER A 118 3.97 11.88 -3.68
CA SER A 118 4.37 12.17 -5.05
C SER A 118 5.64 13.03 -5.08
N PRO A 119 6.64 12.70 -5.91
CA PRO A 119 7.89 13.47 -6.00
C PRO A 119 7.81 14.66 -6.94
N TYR A 120 6.69 14.93 -7.59
CA TYR A 120 6.59 15.82 -8.73
C TYR A 120 7.05 17.27 -8.44
N LEU A 121 6.92 17.74 -7.21
CA LEU A 121 7.32 19.08 -6.77
C LEU A 121 8.82 19.18 -6.38
N GLY A 122 9.56 18.09 -6.43
CA GLY A 122 11.00 18.10 -6.15
C GLY A 122 11.40 17.74 -4.73
N GLU A 123 12.69 17.87 -4.42
CA GLU A 123 13.31 17.41 -3.18
C GLU A 123 12.81 18.17 -1.95
N ASP A 124 12.60 19.46 -2.06
CA ASP A 124 12.11 20.30 -0.96
C ASP A 124 10.68 19.94 -0.54
N SER A 125 9.88 19.39 -1.46
CA SER A 125 8.55 18.86 -1.16
C SER A 125 8.58 17.52 -0.43
N LEU A 126 9.60 16.71 -0.63
CA LEU A 126 9.78 15.42 0.03
C LEU A 126 10.45 15.53 1.41
N SER A 127 11.33 16.52 1.58
CA SER A 127 12.11 16.72 2.81
C SER A 127 11.28 16.78 4.10
N PRO A 128 10.11 17.45 4.17
CA PRO A 128 9.27 17.46 5.36
C PRO A 128 8.75 16.07 5.75
N PHE A 129 8.38 15.25 4.76
CA PHE A 129 7.92 13.87 5.01
C PHE A 129 9.05 12.99 5.51
N VAL A 130 10.25 13.09 4.92
CA VAL A 130 11.44 12.35 5.38
C VAL A 130 11.82 12.72 6.80
N LYS A 131 11.82 14.03 7.10
CA LYS A 131 12.13 14.54 8.45
C LYS A 131 11.15 14.02 9.49
N THR A 132 9.85 14.13 9.22
CA THR A 132 8.81 13.67 10.14
C THR A 132 8.85 12.15 10.31
N ALA A 133 9.02 11.39 9.23
CA ALA A 133 9.15 9.93 9.30
C ALA A 133 10.33 9.50 10.19
N ARG A 134 11.48 10.15 10.02
CA ARG A 134 12.68 9.89 10.84
C ARG A 134 12.45 10.19 12.33
N GLN A 135 11.72 11.25 12.65
CA GLN A 135 11.42 11.66 14.03
C GLN A 135 10.39 10.77 14.72
N ARG A 136 9.54 10.11 13.95
CA ARG A 136 8.36 9.38 14.45
C ARG A 136 8.41 7.88 14.17
N ASP A 137 9.56 7.34 13.79
CA ASP A 137 9.75 5.94 13.45
C ASP A 137 8.72 5.43 12.41
N ALA A 138 8.53 6.23 11.36
CA ALA A 138 7.59 5.96 10.28
C ALA A 138 8.30 5.86 8.93
N GLY A 139 7.58 5.40 7.90
CA GLY A 139 8.10 5.25 6.55
C GLY A 139 7.43 6.16 5.51
N VAL A 140 8.08 6.37 4.39
CA VAL A 140 7.53 7.11 3.25
C VAL A 140 7.76 6.30 1.98
N PHE A 141 6.70 6.07 1.19
CA PHE A 141 6.80 5.45 -0.13
C PHE A 141 6.63 6.50 -1.22
N VAL A 142 7.70 6.78 -1.94
CA VAL A 142 7.73 7.76 -3.05
C VAL A 142 7.31 7.08 -4.35
N LEU A 143 6.46 7.72 -5.16
CA LEU A 143 6.11 7.21 -6.49
C LEU A 143 7.34 7.25 -7.40
N VAL A 144 7.82 6.09 -7.85
CA VAL A 144 8.99 5.97 -8.75
C VAL A 144 8.55 5.48 -10.12
N LYS A 145 7.99 4.26 -10.21
CA LYS A 145 7.44 3.71 -11.46
C LYS A 145 6.06 3.13 -11.17
N THR A 146 5.03 3.83 -11.60
CA THR A 146 3.64 3.47 -11.27
C THR A 146 3.05 2.47 -12.27
N SER A 147 2.07 1.67 -11.83
CA SER A 147 1.52 0.55 -12.63
C SER A 147 0.50 0.95 -13.70
N ASN A 148 0.04 2.22 -13.71
CA ASN A 148 -0.96 2.70 -14.64
C ASN A 148 -0.39 2.90 -16.07
N PRO A 149 -1.17 2.65 -17.13
CA PRO A 149 -0.70 2.78 -18.53
C PRO A 149 -0.18 4.18 -18.88
N GLY A 150 -0.77 5.24 -18.31
CA GLY A 150 -0.37 6.62 -18.55
C GLY A 150 0.91 7.05 -17.83
N GLY A 151 1.47 6.22 -16.94
CA GLY A 151 2.66 6.57 -16.16
C GLY A 151 3.87 6.94 -17.00
N GLY A 152 4.03 6.29 -18.16
CA GLY A 152 5.14 6.55 -19.07
C GLY A 152 5.19 7.96 -19.65
N MET A 153 4.07 8.69 -19.67
CA MET A 153 4.00 10.06 -20.21
C MET A 153 5.05 11.00 -19.58
N PHE A 154 5.32 10.86 -18.30
CA PHE A 154 6.34 11.64 -17.58
C PHE A 154 7.50 10.77 -17.10
N GLN A 155 7.20 9.57 -16.59
CA GLN A 155 8.21 8.74 -15.92
C GLN A 155 9.27 8.22 -16.90
N ASP A 156 8.89 7.98 -18.16
CA ASP A 156 9.80 7.43 -19.19
C ASP A 156 10.47 8.52 -20.04
N LEU A 157 10.15 9.81 -19.83
CA LEU A 157 10.87 10.90 -20.46
C LEU A 157 12.35 10.85 -20.06
N VAL A 158 13.23 11.09 -21.04
CA VAL A 158 14.67 11.06 -20.82
C VAL A 158 15.20 12.47 -20.57
N ALA A 159 15.85 12.64 -19.43
CA ALA A 159 16.62 13.83 -19.08
C ALA A 159 18.03 13.37 -18.67
N ASP A 160 19.07 14.07 -19.15
CA ASP A 160 20.47 13.73 -18.87
C ASP A 160 20.81 12.27 -19.16
N GLY A 161 20.27 11.72 -20.26
CA GLY A 161 20.53 10.35 -20.71
C GLY A 161 19.82 9.25 -19.91
N ARG A 162 18.94 9.58 -18.97
CA ARG A 162 18.21 8.62 -18.12
C ARG A 162 16.72 8.96 -18.02
N PRO A 163 15.83 7.96 -17.89
CA PRO A 163 14.41 8.21 -17.64
C PRO A 163 14.19 8.96 -16.31
N ILE A 164 13.13 9.77 -16.24
CA ILE A 164 12.76 10.53 -15.03
C ILE A 164 12.61 9.60 -13.81
N TYR A 165 11.98 8.41 -13.97
CA TYR A 165 11.84 7.49 -12.84
C TYR A 165 13.19 7.07 -12.22
N ARG A 166 14.29 7.07 -13.01
CA ARG A 166 15.64 6.75 -12.50
C ARG A 166 16.22 7.89 -11.65
N HIS A 167 15.95 9.14 -11.99
CA HIS A 167 16.35 10.28 -11.16
C HIS A 167 15.63 10.27 -9.81
N VAL A 168 14.33 9.95 -9.82
CA VAL A 168 13.56 9.79 -8.57
C VAL A 168 14.09 8.60 -7.76
N ALA A 169 14.38 7.47 -8.42
CA ALA A 169 14.94 6.28 -7.78
C ALA A 169 16.27 6.56 -7.07
N GLU A 170 17.17 7.33 -7.71
CA GLU A 170 18.46 7.72 -7.12
C GLU A 170 18.30 8.57 -5.86
N TYR A 171 17.35 9.52 -5.88
CA TYR A 171 17.03 10.31 -4.70
C TYR A 171 16.52 9.42 -3.55
N VAL A 172 15.56 8.53 -3.85
CA VAL A 172 14.96 7.63 -2.86
C VAL A 172 16.02 6.70 -2.25
N GLU A 173 16.85 6.08 -3.09
CA GLU A 173 17.91 5.20 -2.64
C GLU A 173 18.95 5.92 -1.76
N ARG A 174 19.37 7.12 -2.15
CA ARG A 174 20.30 7.93 -1.33
C ARG A 174 19.74 8.17 0.08
N GLN A 175 18.46 8.49 0.20
CA GLN A 175 17.80 8.70 1.49
C GLN A 175 17.58 7.38 2.25
N ALA A 176 17.24 6.30 1.55
CA ALA A 176 17.07 4.98 2.14
C ALA A 176 18.41 4.47 2.71
N ALA A 177 19.50 4.54 1.95
CA ALA A 177 20.82 4.13 2.39
C ALA A 177 21.29 4.93 3.62
N ALA A 178 21.02 6.23 3.66
CA ALA A 178 21.38 7.10 4.80
C ALA A 178 20.58 6.79 6.09
N THR A 179 19.50 6.01 5.99
CA THR A 179 18.61 5.64 7.10
C THR A 179 18.49 4.13 7.29
N ALA A 180 19.33 3.34 6.61
CA ALA A 180 19.29 1.89 6.68
C ALA A 180 19.54 1.38 8.10
N GLY A 181 18.61 0.54 8.58
CA GLY A 181 18.71 -0.12 9.89
C GLY A 181 19.37 -1.51 9.79
N ALA A 182 19.19 -2.33 10.83
CA ALA A 182 19.75 -3.67 10.91
C ALA A 182 19.27 -4.63 9.79
N SER A 183 18.10 -4.38 9.23
CA SER A 183 17.58 -5.14 8.08
C SER A 183 18.27 -4.82 6.75
N GLY A 184 19.10 -3.78 6.70
CA GLY A 184 19.68 -3.23 5.47
C GLY A 184 18.78 -2.29 4.71
N TYR A 185 17.55 -2.02 5.19
CA TYR A 185 16.56 -1.16 4.54
C TYR A 185 16.33 0.13 5.33
N GLY A 186 16.08 1.22 4.59
CA GLY A 186 15.81 2.54 5.16
C GLY A 186 14.34 2.87 5.29
N ILE A 187 14.06 4.07 5.81
CA ILE A 187 12.69 4.59 6.01
C ILE A 187 12.02 5.09 4.73
N LEU A 188 12.79 5.37 3.67
CA LEU A 188 12.23 5.65 2.36
C LEU A 188 12.09 4.38 1.55
N GLY A 189 10.88 4.18 1.02
CA GLY A 189 10.54 3.17 0.06
C GLY A 189 10.14 3.78 -1.29
N ALA A 190 9.98 2.93 -2.29
CA ALA A 190 9.56 3.29 -3.63
C ALA A 190 8.26 2.57 -4.00
N VAL A 191 7.32 3.26 -4.65
CA VAL A 191 6.21 2.60 -5.34
C VAL A 191 6.72 2.17 -6.72
N VAL A 192 6.77 0.84 -6.93
CA VAL A 192 7.22 0.21 -8.17
C VAL A 192 6.15 -0.78 -8.66
N GLY A 193 5.48 -0.45 -9.77
CA GLY A 193 4.33 -1.22 -10.25
C GLY A 193 4.68 -2.62 -10.75
N ALA A 194 3.87 -3.60 -10.43
CA ALA A 194 4.01 -4.99 -10.86
C ALA A 194 3.89 -5.19 -12.39
N THR A 195 3.33 -4.23 -13.11
CA THR A 195 3.09 -4.30 -14.56
C THR A 195 4.35 -4.03 -15.40
N TYR A 196 5.48 -3.73 -14.76
CA TYR A 196 6.76 -3.45 -15.41
C TYR A 196 7.90 -4.30 -14.81
N PRO A 197 7.92 -5.64 -15.05
CA PRO A 197 8.88 -6.56 -14.43
C PRO A 197 10.34 -6.21 -14.72
N GLN A 198 10.67 -5.78 -15.95
CA GLN A 198 12.05 -5.44 -16.34
C GLN A 198 12.55 -4.21 -15.55
N GLN A 199 11.72 -3.17 -15.46
CA GLN A 199 12.05 -1.97 -14.66
C GLN A 199 12.15 -2.32 -13.17
N SER A 200 11.35 -3.26 -12.67
CA SER A 200 11.44 -3.73 -11.29
C SER A 200 12.80 -4.37 -10.99
N VAL A 201 13.28 -5.26 -11.87
CA VAL A 201 14.64 -5.87 -11.77
C VAL A 201 15.73 -4.80 -11.83
N GLU A 202 15.65 -3.89 -12.81
CA GLU A 202 16.58 -2.78 -12.98
C GLU A 202 16.64 -1.90 -11.73
N LEU A 203 15.47 -1.50 -11.20
CA LEU A 203 15.36 -0.68 -10.01
C LEU A 203 15.90 -1.41 -8.77
N ARG A 204 15.61 -2.70 -8.58
CA ARG A 204 16.14 -3.48 -7.46
C ARG A 204 17.68 -3.49 -7.48
N GLY A 205 18.29 -3.62 -8.67
CA GLY A 205 19.74 -3.60 -8.82
C GLY A 205 20.40 -2.28 -8.39
N CYS A 206 19.71 -1.15 -8.49
CA CYS A 206 20.23 0.17 -8.11
C CYS A 206 19.65 0.76 -6.82
N MET A 207 18.70 0.06 -6.18
CA MET A 207 18.04 0.51 -4.95
C MET A 207 18.12 -0.58 -3.84
N PRO A 208 19.32 -1.04 -3.44
CA PRO A 208 19.46 -2.17 -2.51
C PRO A 208 18.93 -1.89 -1.10
N HIS A 209 18.85 -0.62 -0.67
CA HIS A 209 18.38 -0.25 0.67
C HIS A 209 16.91 0.21 0.70
N THR A 210 16.20 0.14 -0.43
CA THR A 210 14.85 0.69 -0.58
C THR A 210 13.79 -0.42 -0.55
N TRP A 211 12.78 -0.30 0.32
CA TRP A 211 11.58 -1.12 0.26
C TRP A 211 10.75 -0.76 -0.97
N PHE A 212 10.31 -1.75 -1.75
CA PHE A 212 9.36 -1.56 -2.84
C PHE A 212 7.95 -1.86 -2.36
N LEU A 213 7.06 -0.89 -2.49
CA LEU A 213 5.61 -1.10 -2.45
C LEU A 213 5.16 -1.40 -3.88
N VAL A 214 4.67 -2.63 -4.09
CA VAL A 214 4.41 -3.18 -5.43
C VAL A 214 2.89 -3.31 -5.64
N PRO A 215 2.21 -2.29 -6.19
CA PRO A 215 0.81 -2.39 -6.61
C PRO A 215 0.66 -3.07 -7.95
N GLY A 216 -0.55 -3.62 -8.23
CA GLY A 216 -0.91 -4.18 -9.53
C GLY A 216 -1.00 -5.71 -9.56
N PHE A 217 -0.68 -6.39 -8.47
CA PHE A 217 -0.81 -7.85 -8.37
C PHE A 217 -2.28 -8.30 -8.51
N GLY A 218 -2.51 -9.33 -9.28
CA GLY A 218 -3.81 -9.95 -9.52
C GLY A 218 -4.76 -9.06 -10.33
N SER A 219 -5.35 -8.04 -9.74
CA SER A 219 -6.39 -7.23 -10.38
C SER A 219 -5.98 -6.41 -11.61
N GLN A 220 -4.66 -6.23 -11.84
CA GLN A 220 -4.10 -5.60 -13.04
C GLN A 220 -3.35 -6.63 -13.92
N GLY A 221 -3.51 -7.93 -13.64
CA GLY A 221 -2.97 -9.01 -14.43
C GLY A 221 -1.59 -9.52 -14.01
N ALA A 222 -0.88 -8.83 -13.09
CA ALA A 222 0.44 -9.28 -12.65
C ALA A 222 0.35 -10.51 -11.73
N THR A 223 1.28 -11.43 -11.92
CA THR A 223 1.45 -12.69 -11.17
C THR A 223 2.60 -12.62 -10.18
N ALA A 224 2.83 -13.69 -9.40
CA ALA A 224 3.96 -13.78 -8.50
C ALA A 224 5.31 -13.73 -9.23
N ARG A 225 5.39 -14.28 -10.45
CA ARG A 225 6.59 -14.23 -11.31
C ARG A 225 6.93 -12.80 -11.74
N ASP A 226 5.91 -11.99 -12.04
CA ASP A 226 6.12 -10.62 -12.50
C ASP A 226 6.69 -9.72 -11.39
N VAL A 227 6.43 -10.05 -10.13
CA VAL A 227 6.94 -9.29 -8.96
C VAL A 227 8.21 -9.90 -8.36
N ALA A 228 8.68 -11.05 -8.85
CA ALA A 228 9.84 -11.74 -8.28
C ALA A 228 11.10 -10.87 -8.27
N GLY A 229 11.32 -10.06 -9.30
CA GLY A 229 12.44 -9.14 -9.42
C GLY A 229 12.42 -7.96 -8.45
N ALA A 230 11.32 -7.73 -7.71
CA ALA A 230 11.25 -6.70 -6.68
C ALA A 230 11.90 -7.13 -5.35
N PHE A 231 12.06 -8.44 -5.12
CA PHE A 231 12.68 -8.99 -3.92
C PHE A 231 14.20 -9.07 -4.05
N ASP A 232 14.89 -9.01 -2.93
CA ASP A 232 16.32 -9.31 -2.85
C ASP A 232 16.59 -10.84 -2.80
N ALA A 233 17.86 -11.21 -2.75
CA ALA A 233 18.28 -12.61 -2.69
C ALA A 233 17.85 -13.33 -1.40
N ASN A 234 17.51 -12.59 -0.34
CA ASN A 234 17.11 -13.11 0.97
C ASN A 234 15.57 -13.15 1.14
N GLY A 235 14.83 -12.66 0.14
CA GLY A 235 13.37 -12.62 0.17
C GLY A 235 12.77 -11.36 0.78
N LEU A 236 13.60 -10.35 1.06
CA LEU A 236 13.20 -9.05 1.56
C LEU A 236 13.06 -8.02 0.42
N GLY A 237 12.80 -6.77 0.78
CA GLY A 237 12.84 -5.62 -0.13
C GLY A 237 11.55 -5.31 -0.85
N ALA A 238 10.53 -6.18 -0.81
CA ALA A 238 9.25 -5.92 -1.47
C ALA A 238 8.04 -6.19 -0.58
N ILE A 239 7.03 -5.35 -0.71
CA ILE A 239 5.71 -5.47 -0.10
C ILE A 239 4.69 -5.47 -1.24
N VAL A 240 4.14 -6.63 -1.57
CA VAL A 240 3.24 -6.81 -2.72
C VAL A 240 1.80 -6.56 -2.29
N ASN A 241 1.16 -5.56 -2.91
CA ASN A 241 -0.21 -5.16 -2.59
C ASN A 241 -1.24 -5.81 -3.52
N ASN A 242 -2.28 -6.39 -2.92
CA ASN A 242 -3.50 -6.78 -3.60
C ASN A 242 -4.72 -6.25 -2.82
N SER A 243 -5.60 -5.52 -3.50
CA SER A 243 -6.84 -5.00 -2.92
C SER A 243 -8.03 -5.83 -3.38
N ARG A 244 -8.57 -5.53 -4.55
CA ARG A 244 -9.81 -6.13 -5.09
C ARG A 244 -9.78 -7.66 -5.14
N GLY A 245 -8.64 -8.24 -5.51
CA GLY A 245 -8.49 -9.69 -5.59
C GLY A 245 -8.61 -10.40 -4.24
N ILE A 246 -8.46 -9.67 -3.13
CA ILE A 246 -8.61 -10.19 -1.76
C ILE A 246 -9.95 -9.71 -1.17
N ILE A 247 -10.16 -8.39 -1.04
CA ILE A 247 -11.31 -7.90 -0.27
C ILE A 247 -12.66 -8.18 -0.93
N PHE A 248 -12.70 -8.35 -2.25
CA PHE A 248 -13.89 -8.76 -3.02
C PHE A 248 -13.76 -10.17 -3.59
N ALA A 249 -13.00 -11.05 -2.92
CA ALA A 249 -12.77 -12.42 -3.37
C ALA A 249 -14.09 -13.21 -3.54
N HIS A 250 -15.13 -12.90 -2.77
CA HIS A 250 -16.45 -13.51 -2.87
C HIS A 250 -17.13 -13.33 -4.24
N GLU A 251 -16.72 -12.31 -5.03
CA GLU A 251 -17.22 -12.11 -6.42
C GLU A 251 -16.48 -13.02 -7.42
N ARG A 252 -15.33 -13.60 -7.06
CA ARG A 252 -14.54 -14.45 -7.95
C ARG A 252 -15.18 -15.81 -8.11
N ALA A 253 -15.18 -16.34 -9.34
CA ALA A 253 -15.85 -17.59 -9.70
C ALA A 253 -15.41 -18.78 -8.82
N GLU A 254 -14.14 -18.85 -8.46
CA GLU A 254 -13.56 -19.91 -7.65
C GLU A 254 -14.04 -19.95 -6.19
N PHE A 255 -14.54 -18.83 -5.67
CA PHE A 255 -15.06 -18.72 -4.30
C PHE A 255 -16.59 -18.67 -4.21
N LYS A 256 -17.28 -18.69 -5.35
CA LYS A 256 -18.77 -18.65 -5.37
C LYS A 256 -19.42 -19.81 -4.61
N SER A 257 -18.76 -20.97 -4.55
CA SER A 257 -19.24 -22.14 -3.81
C SER A 257 -19.32 -21.91 -2.30
N LEU A 258 -18.60 -20.92 -1.74
CA LEU A 258 -18.69 -20.57 -0.33
C LEU A 258 -20.01 -19.87 0.03
N GLY A 259 -20.70 -19.28 -0.95
CA GLY A 259 -21.92 -18.50 -0.75
C GLY A 259 -21.67 -17.09 -0.16
N ALA A 260 -22.66 -16.21 -0.35
CA ALA A 260 -22.54 -14.79 0.04
C ALA A 260 -22.37 -14.58 1.56
N ALA A 261 -22.92 -15.47 2.40
CA ALA A 261 -22.82 -15.38 3.84
C ALA A 261 -21.40 -15.68 4.40
N ARG A 262 -20.56 -16.33 3.58
CA ARG A 262 -19.19 -16.73 3.98
C ARG A 262 -18.12 -15.91 3.20
N TRP A 263 -18.40 -14.68 2.92
CA TRP A 263 -17.47 -13.81 2.16
C TRP A 263 -16.13 -13.60 2.88
N GLN A 264 -16.10 -13.62 4.22
CA GLN A 264 -14.88 -13.56 5.01
C GLN A 264 -13.98 -14.78 4.75
N ASP A 265 -14.55 -15.97 4.59
CA ASP A 265 -13.79 -17.16 4.24
C ASP A 265 -13.13 -17.03 2.86
N ALA A 266 -13.82 -16.38 1.91
CA ALA A 266 -13.24 -16.09 0.59
C ALA A 266 -12.04 -15.11 0.71
N VAL A 267 -12.14 -14.08 1.57
CA VAL A 267 -11.02 -13.16 1.86
C VAL A 267 -9.83 -13.93 2.44
N ALA A 268 -10.07 -14.80 3.42
CA ALA A 268 -9.02 -15.63 4.02
C ALA A 268 -8.35 -16.55 2.99
N ALA A 269 -9.15 -17.22 2.18
CA ALA A 269 -8.66 -18.14 1.14
C ALA A 269 -7.82 -17.41 0.07
N ALA A 270 -8.30 -16.26 -0.42
CA ALA A 270 -7.59 -15.44 -1.40
C ALA A 270 -6.27 -14.87 -0.84
N THR A 271 -6.26 -14.51 0.44
CA THR A 271 -5.04 -14.03 1.11
C THR A 271 -3.99 -15.14 1.19
N ARG A 272 -4.37 -16.35 1.63
CA ARG A 272 -3.48 -17.52 1.68
C ARG A 272 -2.98 -17.90 0.30
N GLN A 273 -3.85 -17.93 -0.70
CA GLN A 273 -3.50 -18.21 -2.08
C GLN A 273 -2.40 -17.28 -2.62
N MET A 274 -2.49 -15.97 -2.30
CA MET A 274 -1.45 -15.01 -2.66
C MET A 274 -0.14 -15.25 -1.89
N ILE A 275 -0.21 -15.56 -0.60
CA ILE A 275 0.97 -15.88 0.22
C ILE A 275 1.69 -17.10 -0.37
N ASP A 276 0.95 -18.16 -0.68
CA ASP A 276 1.50 -19.41 -1.22
C ASP A 276 2.12 -19.18 -2.61
N ALA A 277 1.47 -18.40 -3.48
CA ALA A 277 2.01 -18.04 -4.78
C ALA A 277 3.33 -17.28 -4.68
N LEU A 278 3.41 -16.27 -3.80
CA LEU A 278 4.64 -15.50 -3.59
C LEU A 278 5.75 -16.36 -2.97
N ARG A 279 5.44 -17.26 -2.04
CA ARG A 279 6.40 -18.20 -1.47
C ARG A 279 6.94 -19.17 -2.52
N ALA A 280 6.09 -19.67 -3.39
CA ALA A 280 6.47 -20.65 -4.41
C ALA A 280 7.29 -20.05 -5.57
N GLU A 281 7.02 -18.81 -5.94
CA GLU A 281 7.54 -18.23 -7.19
C GLU A 281 8.54 -17.06 -6.97
N THR A 282 8.83 -16.69 -5.72
CA THR A 282 9.79 -15.63 -5.40
C THR A 282 10.76 -16.05 -4.29
N THR A 283 11.80 -15.26 -4.08
CA THR A 283 12.73 -15.47 -2.97
C THR A 283 12.11 -15.27 -1.58
N ALA A 284 10.89 -14.69 -1.49
CA ALA A 284 10.14 -14.58 -0.24
C ALA A 284 9.87 -15.95 0.42
N GLY A 285 9.88 -17.03 -0.34
CA GLY A 285 9.82 -18.39 0.19
C GLY A 285 10.95 -18.75 1.16
N LYS A 286 12.09 -18.05 1.10
CA LYS A 286 13.21 -18.23 2.04
C LYS A 286 12.91 -17.69 3.45
N LEU A 287 11.91 -16.82 3.60
CA LEU A 287 11.49 -16.28 4.89
C LEU A 287 10.58 -17.24 5.69
N SER A 288 10.25 -18.40 5.15
CA SER A 288 9.41 -19.39 5.80
C SER A 288 10.23 -20.20 6.78
N GLY A 289 10.32 -19.77 8.03
CA GLY A 289 11.06 -20.49 9.06
C GLY A 289 11.17 -19.75 10.39
N GLY A 290 10.32 -18.72 10.59
CA GLY A 290 10.19 -18.06 11.87
C GLY A 290 8.80 -18.25 12.47
#